data_8000e0e1650673b83d32ad6e6a11db06
#
_entry.id   8000e0e1650673b83d32ad6e6a11db06
#
_cell.length_a   1.000
_cell.length_b   1.000
_cell.length_c   1.000
_cell.angle_alpha   90.00
_cell.angle_beta   90.00
_cell.angle_gamma   90.00
#
_symmetry.space_group_name_H-M   'P 1'
#
loop_
_entity.id
_entity.type
_entity.pdbx_description
1 polymer ?
#
loop_
_entity_poly.entity_id
_entity_poly.type
_entity_poly.pdbx_seq_one_letter_code
_entity_poly.pdbx_strand_id
1 'polypeptide(L)'
;MQPTATPQASPDVQAQRPTVHVSLSRVGVTGVEKVIRISREGHEELYWAKLECFVDLGPQQKGAHMSRFEETVNDVIGEVILGTSAFRAEQLAQRIAEEVRERQDAKRAEVTIAARYPENKPAPVSGIQTQELYTLFGTAVATETGTRRLIGVAAQGITACPCAQQLVAGAARQRLSADGFDDHQIEQIFESVPVATHNQRGLGTLHVGCPEDVDLDIDASTLLRIVEDSMSSEIYEMMKRSDEAAVVEKAHRRPRFVEDCVREMIKGVADGLPELDPRAFVSARQENLETIHQHNVVAERHGQLDELRRELESGEHAERHVTMREWLDGRI
;
A
#
# COMPACT_ATOMS: atom_id res chain seq x y z
N MET A 1 46.82 -6.78 -43.88
CA MET A 1 45.52 -6.44 -43.26
C MET A 1 44.60 -7.62 -43.48
N GLN A 2 44.36 -8.41 -42.42
CA GLN A 2 43.36 -9.47 -42.47
C GLN A 2 41.98 -8.83 -42.25
N PRO A 3 40.93 -9.24 -42.94
CA PRO A 3 39.58 -8.72 -42.70
C PRO A 3 39.10 -9.19 -41.31
N THR A 4 38.72 -8.25 -40.45
CA THR A 4 38.05 -8.52 -39.20
C THR A 4 36.72 -9.19 -39.51
N ALA A 5 36.58 -10.44 -39.10
CA ALA A 5 35.33 -11.18 -39.21
C ALA A 5 34.23 -10.44 -38.49
N THR A 6 33.15 -10.13 -39.17
CA THR A 6 31.91 -9.61 -38.59
C THR A 6 31.42 -10.61 -37.54
N PRO A 7 31.09 -10.19 -36.30
CA PRO A 7 30.57 -11.11 -35.29
C PRO A 7 29.28 -11.77 -35.84
N GLN A 8 29.27 -13.09 -35.94
CA GLN A 8 28.03 -13.82 -36.22
C GLN A 8 27.04 -13.49 -35.14
N ALA A 9 25.86 -13.01 -35.50
CA ALA A 9 24.77 -12.78 -34.55
C ALA A 9 24.49 -14.09 -33.81
N SER A 10 24.63 -14.07 -32.50
CA SER A 10 24.30 -15.22 -31.66
C SER A 10 22.80 -15.58 -31.86
N PRO A 11 22.45 -16.86 -31.98
CA PRO A 11 21.09 -17.27 -32.21
C PRO A 11 20.23 -16.81 -31.02
N ASP A 12 19.09 -16.16 -31.28
CA ASP A 12 18.11 -15.78 -30.25
C ASP A 12 17.45 -17.04 -29.67
N VAL A 13 17.96 -17.49 -28.51
CA VAL A 13 17.52 -18.70 -27.86
C VAL A 13 16.15 -18.48 -27.20
N GLN A 14 15.84 -17.26 -26.80
CA GLN A 14 14.58 -16.90 -26.16
C GLN A 14 13.39 -17.00 -27.11
N ALA A 15 13.60 -16.65 -28.37
CA ALA A 15 12.59 -16.76 -29.44
C ALA A 15 12.33 -18.20 -29.91
N GLN A 16 13.17 -19.17 -29.52
CA GLN A 16 12.96 -20.57 -29.87
C GLN A 16 11.72 -21.17 -29.21
N ARG A 17 11.23 -22.29 -29.73
CA ARG A 17 10.16 -23.05 -29.10
C ARG A 17 10.69 -23.84 -27.90
N PRO A 18 9.97 -23.84 -26.75
CA PRO A 18 10.31 -24.70 -25.64
C PRO A 18 10.02 -26.17 -25.95
N THR A 19 10.67 -27.09 -25.21
CA THR A 19 10.38 -28.53 -25.30
C THR A 19 9.04 -28.90 -24.64
N VAL A 20 8.60 -28.09 -23.67
CA VAL A 20 7.33 -28.27 -22.99
C VAL A 20 6.45 -27.05 -23.31
N HIS A 21 5.32 -27.27 -23.95
CA HIS A 21 4.45 -26.22 -24.48
C HIS A 21 3.39 -25.79 -23.43
N VAL A 22 3.83 -25.02 -22.44
CA VAL A 22 2.95 -24.43 -21.40
C VAL A 22 3.20 -22.93 -21.36
N SER A 23 2.16 -22.13 -21.36
CA SER A 23 2.24 -20.69 -21.14
C SER A 23 2.59 -20.36 -19.69
N LEU A 24 3.30 -19.26 -19.48
CA LEU A 24 3.64 -18.77 -18.15
C LEU A 24 2.92 -17.46 -17.85
N SER A 25 2.31 -17.37 -16.69
CA SER A 25 1.52 -16.20 -16.29
C SER A 25 2.37 -14.99 -15.90
N ARG A 26 3.59 -15.23 -15.39
CA ARG A 26 4.54 -14.19 -14.96
C ARG A 26 5.97 -14.67 -15.16
N VAL A 27 6.74 -13.93 -15.97
CA VAL A 27 8.16 -14.12 -16.20
C VAL A 27 8.82 -12.75 -16.18
N GLY A 28 9.87 -12.57 -15.40
CA GLY A 28 10.50 -11.25 -15.31
C GLY A 28 11.55 -11.15 -14.21
N VAL A 29 11.75 -9.94 -13.73
CA VAL A 29 12.77 -9.59 -12.75
C VAL A 29 12.16 -9.08 -11.45
N THR A 30 12.78 -9.41 -10.32
CA THR A 30 12.40 -8.95 -8.99
C THR A 30 13.62 -8.36 -8.28
N GLY A 31 13.37 -7.50 -7.28
CA GLY A 31 14.46 -6.96 -6.48
C GLY A 31 15.35 -5.97 -7.22
N VAL A 32 14.86 -5.36 -8.30
CA VAL A 32 15.60 -4.30 -9.01
C VAL A 32 15.59 -3.05 -8.15
N GLU A 33 16.74 -2.64 -7.64
CA GLU A 33 16.88 -1.44 -6.80
C GLU A 33 17.35 -0.26 -7.62
N LYS A 34 16.66 0.88 -7.47
CA LYS A 34 16.97 2.13 -8.15
C LYS A 34 16.85 3.32 -7.20
N VAL A 35 17.64 4.35 -7.45
CA VAL A 35 17.45 5.68 -6.89
C VAL A 35 16.77 6.54 -7.94
N ILE A 36 15.54 6.96 -7.64
CA ILE A 36 14.74 7.83 -8.51
C ILE A 36 14.98 9.26 -8.04
N ARG A 37 15.42 10.12 -8.96
CA ARG A 37 15.68 11.53 -8.69
C ARG A 37 14.52 12.36 -9.24
N ILE A 38 13.93 13.20 -8.41
CA ILE A 38 12.86 14.12 -8.78
C ILE A 38 13.34 15.55 -8.48
N SER A 39 13.21 16.45 -9.46
CA SER A 39 13.49 17.88 -9.26
C SER A 39 12.19 18.60 -8.92
N ARG A 40 12.13 19.20 -7.74
CA ARG A 40 10.97 19.98 -7.27
C ARG A 40 11.44 21.36 -6.85
N GLU A 41 10.91 22.43 -7.48
CA GLU A 41 11.19 23.84 -7.14
C GLU A 41 12.69 24.17 -6.99
N GLY A 42 13.55 23.53 -7.83
CA GLY A 42 15.00 23.71 -7.81
C GLY A 42 15.75 22.86 -6.76
N HIS A 43 15.03 22.03 -6.02
CA HIS A 43 15.62 21.03 -5.12
C HIS A 43 15.52 19.63 -5.73
N GLU A 44 16.55 18.81 -5.52
CA GLU A 44 16.53 17.40 -5.92
C GLU A 44 16.12 16.53 -4.73
N GLU A 45 15.08 15.74 -4.92
CA GLU A 45 14.65 14.71 -4.00
C GLU A 45 15.03 13.33 -4.54
N LEU A 46 15.56 12.47 -3.66
CA LEU A 46 16.01 11.12 -4.01
C LEU A 46 15.12 10.10 -3.31
N TYR A 47 14.50 9.23 -4.11
CA TYR A 47 13.66 8.14 -3.63
C TYR A 47 14.34 6.80 -3.90
N TRP A 48 14.69 6.08 -2.86
CA TRP A 48 15.11 4.68 -3.03
C TRP A 48 13.88 3.82 -3.29
N ALA A 49 13.92 3.08 -4.39
CA ALA A 49 12.80 2.26 -4.83
C ALA A 49 13.26 0.85 -5.20
N LYS A 50 12.40 -0.11 -4.91
CA LYS A 50 12.51 -1.51 -5.35
C LYS A 50 11.41 -1.77 -6.38
N LEU A 51 11.80 -2.36 -7.50
CA LEU A 51 10.91 -2.63 -8.62
C LEU A 51 10.83 -4.13 -8.91
N GLU A 52 9.65 -4.53 -9.38
CA GLU A 52 9.39 -5.84 -9.99
C GLU A 52 8.74 -5.62 -11.34
N CYS A 53 9.21 -6.34 -12.36
CA CYS A 53 8.66 -6.26 -13.71
C CYS A 53 8.42 -7.66 -14.25
N PHE A 54 7.23 -7.92 -14.76
CA PHE A 54 6.84 -9.22 -15.29
C PHE A 54 6.08 -9.06 -16.60
N VAL A 55 6.20 -10.07 -17.47
CA VAL A 55 5.35 -10.26 -18.63
C VAL A 55 4.72 -11.65 -18.62
N ASP A 56 3.65 -11.84 -19.35
CA ASP A 56 3.15 -13.17 -19.70
C ASP A 56 4.03 -13.77 -20.83
N LEU A 57 4.06 -15.09 -20.90
CA LEU A 57 4.82 -15.79 -21.93
C LEU A 57 3.97 -16.87 -22.57
N GLY A 58 3.84 -16.79 -23.89
CA GLY A 58 3.08 -17.76 -24.68
C GLY A 58 3.75 -19.14 -24.75
N PRO A 59 3.00 -20.23 -25.06
CA PRO A 59 3.51 -21.59 -25.06
C PRO A 59 4.49 -21.88 -26.20
N GLN A 60 4.67 -20.96 -27.14
CA GLN A 60 5.55 -21.10 -28.29
C GLN A 60 6.90 -20.35 -28.10
N GLN A 61 7.04 -19.56 -27.03
CA GLN A 61 8.21 -18.77 -26.72
C GLN A 61 8.96 -19.36 -25.53
N LYS A 62 10.28 -19.59 -25.70
CA LYS A 62 11.11 -20.26 -24.69
C LYS A 62 11.43 -19.38 -23.49
N GLY A 63 11.58 -18.08 -23.66
CA GLY A 63 11.95 -17.17 -22.60
C GLY A 63 11.73 -15.70 -22.95
N ALA A 64 11.69 -14.84 -21.92
CA ALA A 64 11.75 -13.39 -22.06
C ALA A 64 13.21 -12.92 -22.07
N HIS A 65 13.46 -11.77 -22.67
CA HIS A 65 14.80 -11.15 -22.73
C HIS A 65 15.05 -10.34 -21.44
N MET A 66 15.79 -10.91 -20.50
CA MET A 66 16.00 -10.30 -19.17
C MET A 66 16.70 -8.94 -19.24
N SER A 67 17.67 -8.73 -20.15
CA SER A 67 18.32 -7.45 -20.32
C SER A 67 17.37 -6.31 -20.73
N ARG A 68 16.33 -6.61 -21.51
CA ARG A 68 15.33 -5.64 -21.94
C ARG A 68 14.53 -5.06 -20.77
N PHE A 69 14.33 -5.81 -19.69
CA PHE A 69 13.69 -5.27 -18.48
C PHE A 69 14.54 -4.16 -17.85
N GLU A 70 15.83 -4.42 -17.63
CA GLU A 70 16.72 -3.43 -17.03
C GLU A 70 16.96 -2.22 -17.95
N GLU A 71 17.14 -2.44 -19.23
CA GLU A 71 17.28 -1.37 -20.23
C GLU A 71 16.03 -0.47 -20.19
N THR A 72 14.83 -1.04 -20.25
CA THR A 72 13.57 -0.29 -20.19
C THR A 72 13.45 0.51 -18.89
N VAL A 73 13.72 -0.12 -17.75
CA VAL A 73 13.66 0.56 -16.44
C VAL A 73 14.62 1.74 -16.39
N ASN A 74 15.85 1.57 -16.88
CA ASN A 74 16.86 2.63 -16.90
C ASN A 74 16.47 3.78 -17.83
N ASP A 75 16.00 3.47 -19.04
CA ASP A 75 15.58 4.46 -20.02
C ASP A 75 14.43 5.31 -19.50
N VAL A 76 13.35 4.67 -19.03
CA VAL A 76 12.16 5.35 -18.51
C VAL A 76 12.47 6.20 -17.28
N ILE A 77 13.25 5.68 -16.33
CA ILE A 77 13.67 6.46 -15.14
C ILE A 77 14.51 7.67 -15.58
N GLY A 78 15.41 7.50 -16.55
CA GLY A 78 16.24 8.58 -17.11
C GLY A 78 15.41 9.71 -17.74
N GLU A 79 14.31 9.38 -18.43
CA GLU A 79 13.41 10.34 -19.09
C GLU A 79 12.49 11.07 -18.08
N VAL A 80 11.96 10.38 -17.07
CA VAL A 80 11.03 10.93 -16.07
C VAL A 80 11.66 12.02 -15.22
N ILE A 81 12.97 11.97 -14.99
CA ILE A 81 13.73 12.99 -14.23
C ILE A 81 13.55 14.41 -14.80
N LEU A 82 13.12 14.58 -16.03
CA LEU A 82 13.13 15.86 -16.73
C LEU A 82 11.82 16.66 -16.70
N GLY A 83 10.73 16.16 -16.10
CA GLY A 83 9.44 16.82 -16.34
C GLY A 83 8.38 16.86 -15.24
N THR A 84 8.56 16.28 -14.06
CA THR A 84 7.49 16.17 -13.05
C THR A 84 7.78 16.90 -11.76
N SER A 85 6.77 17.64 -11.25
CA SER A 85 6.84 18.41 -10.00
C SER A 85 6.62 17.55 -8.73
N ALA A 86 6.24 16.28 -8.86
CA ALA A 86 6.02 15.35 -7.75
C ALA A 86 6.30 13.91 -8.20
N PHE A 87 6.71 13.07 -7.25
CA PHE A 87 6.90 11.64 -7.54
C PHE A 87 5.55 10.92 -7.59
N ARG A 88 5.22 10.41 -8.76
CA ARG A 88 4.01 9.62 -9.05
C ARG A 88 4.42 8.18 -9.37
N ALA A 89 4.48 7.33 -8.34
CA ALA A 89 4.94 5.95 -8.47
C ALA A 89 4.08 5.13 -9.45
N GLU A 90 2.77 5.37 -9.45
CA GLU A 90 1.80 4.71 -10.34
C GLU A 90 1.96 5.12 -11.80
N GLN A 91 2.30 6.38 -12.07
CA GLN A 91 2.56 6.87 -13.43
C GLN A 91 3.90 6.33 -13.96
N LEU A 92 4.92 6.27 -13.10
CA LEU A 92 6.20 5.65 -13.46
C LEU A 92 6.02 4.15 -13.75
N ALA A 93 5.26 3.44 -12.90
CA ALA A 93 4.94 2.04 -13.11
C ALA A 93 4.18 1.81 -14.42
N GLN A 94 3.23 2.70 -14.76
CA GLN A 94 2.50 2.66 -16.02
C GLN A 94 3.45 2.78 -17.23
N ARG A 95 4.30 3.81 -17.27
CA ARG A 95 5.24 4.02 -18.38
C ARG A 95 6.19 2.84 -18.55
N ILE A 96 6.73 2.30 -17.45
CA ILE A 96 7.59 1.12 -17.50
C ILE A 96 6.81 -0.10 -18.02
N ALA A 97 5.57 -0.32 -17.57
CA ALA A 97 4.76 -1.46 -17.98
C ALA A 97 4.42 -1.42 -19.48
N GLU A 98 4.04 -0.24 -19.99
CA GLU A 98 3.75 -0.02 -21.41
C GLU A 98 4.99 -0.32 -22.28
N GLU A 99 6.13 0.25 -21.92
CA GLU A 99 7.39 0.07 -22.67
C GLU A 99 7.92 -1.38 -22.55
N VAL A 100 7.82 -2.01 -21.36
CA VAL A 100 8.21 -3.42 -21.19
C VAL A 100 7.33 -4.32 -22.04
N ARG A 101 6.00 -4.07 -22.08
CA ARG A 101 5.08 -4.85 -22.92
C ARG A 101 5.48 -4.80 -24.39
N GLU A 102 5.78 -3.60 -24.90
CA GLU A 102 6.19 -3.41 -26.29
C GLU A 102 7.54 -4.07 -26.60
N ARG A 103 8.58 -3.81 -25.80
CA ARG A 103 9.93 -4.34 -26.04
C ARG A 103 10.02 -5.86 -25.91
N GLN A 104 9.14 -6.47 -25.11
CA GLN A 104 9.05 -7.92 -24.94
C GLN A 104 8.09 -8.61 -25.93
N ASP A 105 7.33 -7.83 -26.74
CA ASP A 105 6.25 -8.34 -27.59
C ASP A 105 5.25 -9.20 -26.80
N ALA A 106 4.89 -8.71 -25.61
CA ALA A 106 4.02 -9.40 -24.67
C ALA A 106 2.57 -8.90 -24.76
N LYS A 107 1.62 -9.75 -24.41
CA LYS A 107 0.21 -9.34 -24.33
C LYS A 107 -0.10 -8.59 -23.07
N ARG A 108 0.67 -8.86 -22.00
CA ARG A 108 0.52 -8.30 -20.68
C ARG A 108 1.88 -8.01 -20.06
N ALA A 109 2.04 -6.83 -19.48
CA ALA A 109 3.17 -6.52 -18.61
C ALA A 109 2.65 -5.96 -17.28
N GLU A 110 3.33 -6.30 -16.19
CA GLU A 110 3.01 -5.88 -14.83
C GLU A 110 4.26 -5.30 -14.19
N VAL A 111 4.13 -4.12 -13.60
CA VAL A 111 5.21 -3.43 -12.89
C VAL A 111 4.71 -3.01 -11.52
N THR A 112 5.49 -3.30 -10.49
CA THR A 112 5.28 -2.82 -9.12
C THR A 112 6.52 -2.07 -8.66
N ILE A 113 6.32 -0.88 -8.12
CA ILE A 113 7.33 -0.03 -7.51
C ILE A 113 6.99 0.12 -6.03
N ALA A 114 7.96 -0.08 -5.16
CA ALA A 114 7.87 0.23 -3.74
C ALA A 114 8.99 1.22 -3.39
N ALA A 115 8.62 2.47 -3.15
CA ALA A 115 9.56 3.55 -2.87
C ALA A 115 9.51 3.97 -1.40
N ARG A 116 10.69 4.29 -0.81
CA ARG A 116 10.74 4.92 0.51
C ARG A 116 10.35 6.38 0.35
N TYR A 117 9.28 6.76 1.03
CA TYR A 117 8.66 8.08 0.93
C TYR A 117 8.79 8.84 2.25
N PRO A 118 9.63 9.90 2.30
CA PRO A 118 9.78 10.73 3.49
C PRO A 118 8.65 11.75 3.57
N GLU A 119 8.09 11.92 4.76
CA GLU A 119 7.12 12.98 5.06
C GLU A 119 7.44 13.60 6.42
N ASN A 120 7.32 14.92 6.51
CA ASN A 120 7.53 15.65 7.76
C ASN A 120 6.19 15.89 8.43
N LYS A 121 6.08 15.49 9.70
CA LYS A 121 4.88 15.79 10.49
C LYS A 121 5.24 16.27 11.90
N PRO A 122 4.40 17.13 12.51
CA PRO A 122 4.62 17.58 13.88
C PRO A 122 4.24 16.51 14.89
N ALA A 123 5.03 16.35 15.95
CA ALA A 123 4.64 15.58 17.12
C ALA A 123 3.39 16.16 17.79
N PRO A 124 2.51 15.34 18.41
CA PRO A 124 1.12 15.70 18.69
C PRO A 124 0.94 16.81 19.74
N VAL A 125 1.88 17.02 20.64
CA VAL A 125 1.81 18.03 21.72
C VAL A 125 2.91 19.05 21.60
N SER A 126 4.15 18.61 21.42
CA SER A 126 5.31 19.51 21.36
C SER A 126 5.43 20.24 20.03
N GLY A 127 4.80 19.74 18.96
CA GLY A 127 4.90 20.30 17.63
C GLY A 127 6.28 20.16 16.97
N ILE A 128 7.20 19.39 17.56
CA ILE A 128 8.52 19.16 16.97
C ILE A 128 8.34 18.45 15.65
N GLN A 129 8.94 19.00 14.58
CA GLN A 129 8.93 18.37 13.26
C GLN A 129 9.81 17.12 13.28
N THR A 130 9.23 16.02 12.82
CA THR A 130 9.90 14.73 12.68
C THR A 130 9.72 14.22 11.26
N GLN A 131 10.73 13.57 10.72
CA GLN A 131 10.65 12.97 9.40
C GLN A 131 10.33 11.49 9.55
N GLU A 132 9.16 11.12 9.02
CA GLU A 132 8.68 9.74 8.98
C GLU A 132 8.98 9.11 7.63
N LEU A 133 9.26 7.81 7.61
CA LEU A 133 9.51 7.06 6.39
C LEU A 133 8.38 6.06 6.13
N TYR A 134 7.58 6.37 5.13
CA TYR A 134 6.51 5.52 4.64
C TYR A 134 6.96 4.66 3.45
N THR A 135 6.08 3.79 2.98
CA THR A 135 6.25 3.13 1.69
C THR A 135 5.16 3.61 0.75
N LEU A 136 5.57 4.14 -0.38
CA LEU A 136 4.71 4.49 -1.50
C LEU A 136 4.78 3.39 -2.54
N PHE A 137 3.62 2.90 -2.99
CA PHE A 137 3.50 1.90 -4.04
C PHE A 137 2.94 2.50 -5.31
N GLY A 138 3.48 2.06 -6.43
CA GLY A 138 2.88 2.23 -7.74
C GLY A 138 2.80 0.87 -8.42
N THR A 139 1.61 0.46 -8.82
CA THR A 139 1.42 -0.79 -9.57
C THR A 139 0.70 -0.48 -10.87
N ALA A 140 1.16 -1.05 -11.97
CA ALA A 140 0.49 -0.93 -13.25
C ALA A 140 0.51 -2.25 -14.02
N VAL A 141 -0.56 -2.49 -14.75
CA VAL A 141 -0.70 -3.61 -15.69
C VAL A 141 -1.10 -3.06 -17.05
N ALA A 142 -0.18 -3.17 -18.00
CA ALA A 142 -0.41 -2.83 -19.41
C ALA A 142 -0.85 -4.06 -20.21
N THR A 143 -1.94 -3.93 -20.96
CA THR A 143 -2.52 -4.95 -21.83
C THR A 143 -2.68 -4.40 -23.26
N GLU A 144 -3.19 -5.22 -24.17
CA GLU A 144 -3.53 -4.77 -25.53
C GLU A 144 -4.69 -3.77 -25.56
N THR A 145 -5.54 -3.76 -24.52
CA THR A 145 -6.74 -2.93 -24.43
C THR A 145 -6.57 -1.64 -23.64
N GLY A 146 -5.49 -1.52 -22.86
CA GLY A 146 -5.21 -0.34 -22.04
C GLY A 146 -4.35 -0.66 -20.84
N THR A 147 -4.11 0.35 -20.00
CA THR A 147 -3.28 0.23 -18.80
C THR A 147 -4.06 0.66 -17.57
N ARG A 148 -4.17 -0.21 -16.59
CA ARG A 148 -4.70 0.10 -15.26
C ARG A 148 -3.59 0.29 -14.26
N ARG A 149 -3.78 1.24 -13.35
CA ARG A 149 -2.76 1.59 -12.34
C ARG A 149 -3.37 1.77 -10.95
N LEU A 150 -2.56 1.50 -9.95
CA LEU A 150 -2.87 1.70 -8.53
C LEU A 150 -1.78 2.55 -7.88
N ILE A 151 -2.18 3.54 -7.11
CA ILE A 151 -1.35 4.14 -6.07
C ILE A 151 -1.60 3.40 -4.76
N GLY A 152 -0.57 3.21 -3.95
CA GLY A 152 -0.73 2.60 -2.64
C GLY A 152 0.23 3.19 -1.64
N VAL A 153 -0.10 3.05 -0.35
CA VAL A 153 0.74 3.47 0.77
C VAL A 153 0.76 2.40 1.85
N ALA A 154 1.85 2.35 2.61
CA ALA A 154 1.90 1.61 3.85
C ALA A 154 2.46 2.50 4.96
N ALA A 155 1.77 2.49 6.10
CA ALA A 155 2.14 3.19 7.31
C ALA A 155 2.08 2.27 8.53
N GLN A 156 2.88 2.58 9.54
CA GLN A 156 2.86 1.90 10.82
C GLN A 156 2.12 2.75 11.86
N GLY A 157 1.51 2.07 12.84
CA GLY A 157 0.84 2.72 13.95
C GLY A 157 0.73 1.77 15.14
N ILE A 158 -0.01 2.19 16.15
CA ILE A 158 -0.36 1.38 17.32
C ILE A 158 -1.78 0.87 17.14
N THR A 159 -2.01 -0.40 17.45
CA THR A 159 -3.34 -0.98 17.70
C THR A 159 -3.41 -1.49 19.14
N ALA A 160 -4.54 -1.27 19.80
CA ALA A 160 -4.81 -1.67 21.17
C ALA A 160 -6.03 -2.59 21.18
N CYS A 161 -5.96 -3.70 21.91
CA CYS A 161 -6.98 -4.75 21.86
C CYS A 161 -8.27 -4.37 22.61
N PRO A 162 -9.44 -4.24 21.95
CA PRO A 162 -10.71 -3.95 22.63
C PRO A 162 -11.15 -5.06 23.60
N CYS A 163 -10.96 -6.33 23.23
CA CYS A 163 -11.39 -7.46 24.02
C CYS A 163 -10.66 -7.54 25.38
N ALA A 164 -9.33 -7.48 25.36
CA ALA A 164 -8.54 -7.50 26.60
C ALA A 164 -8.85 -6.27 27.47
N GLN A 165 -9.08 -5.11 26.86
CA GLN A 165 -9.47 -3.90 27.57
C GLN A 165 -10.80 -4.09 28.33
N GLN A 166 -11.82 -4.65 27.68
CA GLN A 166 -13.12 -4.91 28.31
C GLN A 166 -13.02 -5.90 29.47
N LEU A 167 -12.19 -6.95 29.35
CA LEU A 167 -11.97 -7.91 30.44
C LEU A 167 -11.27 -7.25 31.63
N VAL A 168 -10.26 -6.44 31.41
CA VAL A 168 -9.56 -5.67 32.46
C VAL A 168 -10.49 -4.66 33.10
N ALA A 169 -11.30 -3.95 32.31
CA ALA A 169 -12.33 -3.02 32.80
C ALA A 169 -13.38 -3.72 33.67
N GLY A 170 -13.88 -4.87 33.23
CA GLY A 170 -14.84 -5.67 34.00
C GLY A 170 -14.32 -6.11 35.37
N ALA A 171 -13.06 -6.60 35.40
CA ALA A 171 -12.41 -6.98 36.66
C ALA A 171 -12.13 -5.77 37.57
N ALA A 172 -11.78 -4.60 37.00
CA ALA A 172 -11.60 -3.36 37.76
C ALA A 172 -12.93 -2.88 38.32
N ARG A 173 -14.02 -2.91 37.56
CA ARG A 173 -15.38 -2.55 37.99
C ARG A 173 -15.85 -3.38 39.19
N GLN A 174 -15.62 -4.71 39.13
CA GLN A 174 -15.97 -5.59 40.25
C GLN A 174 -15.21 -5.24 41.55
N ARG A 175 -13.92 -4.93 41.46
CA ARG A 175 -13.09 -4.52 42.60
C ARG A 175 -13.55 -3.19 43.19
N LEU A 176 -13.75 -2.19 42.35
CA LEU A 176 -14.22 -0.86 42.77
C LEU A 176 -15.59 -0.95 43.46
N SER A 177 -16.51 -1.75 42.89
CA SER A 177 -17.83 -1.96 43.54
C SER A 177 -17.73 -2.65 44.92
N ALA A 178 -16.83 -3.65 45.05
CA ALA A 178 -16.56 -4.31 46.32
C ALA A 178 -15.92 -3.35 47.36
N ASP A 179 -15.14 -2.36 46.90
CA ASP A 179 -14.56 -1.31 47.72
C ASP A 179 -15.56 -0.18 48.08
N GLY A 180 -16.82 -0.28 47.59
CA GLY A 180 -17.91 0.62 47.96
C GLY A 180 -18.15 1.79 47.03
N PHE A 181 -17.48 1.84 45.85
CA PHE A 181 -17.76 2.84 44.81
C PHE A 181 -19.11 2.52 44.14
N ASP A 182 -19.93 3.53 43.91
CA ASP A 182 -21.13 3.39 43.11
C ASP A 182 -20.84 3.46 41.59
N ASP A 183 -21.80 3.08 40.73
CA ASP A 183 -21.64 3.02 39.29
C ASP A 183 -21.23 4.37 38.68
N HIS A 184 -21.77 5.49 39.23
CA HIS A 184 -21.42 6.82 38.73
C HIS A 184 -19.95 7.18 39.03
N GLN A 185 -19.49 6.85 40.23
CA GLN A 185 -18.08 7.06 40.60
C GLN A 185 -17.13 6.19 39.78
N ILE A 186 -17.54 4.95 39.50
CA ILE A 186 -16.76 4.03 38.64
C ILE A 186 -16.66 4.57 37.22
N GLU A 187 -17.74 5.08 36.62
CA GLU A 187 -17.70 5.71 35.31
C GLU A 187 -16.78 6.95 35.29
N GLN A 188 -16.87 7.82 36.29
CA GLN A 188 -15.97 8.98 36.42
C GLN A 188 -14.49 8.57 36.49
N ILE A 189 -14.17 7.46 37.14
CA ILE A 189 -12.80 6.92 37.19
C ILE A 189 -12.36 6.50 35.79
N PHE A 190 -13.19 5.76 35.06
CA PHE A 190 -12.83 5.29 33.68
C PHE A 190 -12.81 6.40 32.66
N GLU A 191 -13.58 7.47 32.83
CA GLU A 191 -13.46 8.70 32.03
C GLU A 191 -12.13 9.40 32.31
N SER A 192 -11.66 9.40 33.55
CA SER A 192 -10.42 10.08 33.94
C SER A 192 -9.16 9.29 33.57
N VAL A 193 -9.21 7.95 33.62
CA VAL A 193 -8.05 7.06 33.41
C VAL A 193 -8.39 6.03 32.34
N PRO A 194 -7.66 6.00 31.22
CA PRO A 194 -7.90 4.96 30.21
C PRO A 194 -7.54 3.58 30.75
N VAL A 195 -8.40 2.60 30.45
CA VAL A 195 -8.15 1.21 30.85
C VAL A 195 -7.04 0.63 30.00
N ALA A 196 -6.02 0.05 30.64
CA ALA A 196 -4.91 -0.57 29.95
C ALA A 196 -5.34 -1.85 29.20
N THR A 197 -4.69 -2.09 28.07
CA THR A 197 -4.79 -3.33 27.31
C THR A 197 -3.44 -3.62 26.65
N HIS A 198 -3.26 -4.82 26.11
CA HIS A 198 -2.10 -5.03 25.27
C HIS A 198 -2.20 -4.21 24.00
N ASN A 199 -1.08 -3.71 23.56
CA ASN A 199 -0.95 -2.99 22.31
C ASN A 199 0.24 -3.52 21.50
N GLN A 200 0.21 -3.31 20.23
CA GLN A 200 1.21 -3.81 19.30
C GLN A 200 1.37 -2.87 18.12
N ARG A 201 2.45 -3.09 17.36
CA ARG A 201 2.65 -2.41 16.09
C ARG A 201 1.70 -2.96 15.05
N GLY A 202 0.93 -2.06 14.43
CA GLY A 202 0.12 -2.35 13.27
C GLY A 202 0.79 -1.85 11.99
N LEU A 203 0.63 -2.58 10.89
CA LEU A 203 1.04 -2.20 9.54
C LEU A 203 -0.21 -2.13 8.67
N GLY A 204 -0.65 -0.91 8.36
CA GLY A 204 -1.76 -0.63 7.45
C GLY A 204 -1.25 -0.42 6.04
N THR A 205 -1.93 -1.00 5.05
CA THR A 205 -1.66 -0.85 3.63
C THR A 205 -2.95 -0.53 2.90
N LEU A 206 -2.93 0.52 2.08
CA LEU A 206 -4.09 0.98 1.32
C LEU A 206 -3.68 1.21 -0.13
N HIS A 207 -4.44 0.63 -1.06
CA HIS A 207 -4.28 0.85 -2.50
C HIS A 207 -5.57 1.40 -3.09
N VAL A 208 -5.44 2.34 -4.01
CA VAL A 208 -6.56 2.90 -4.79
C VAL A 208 -6.16 3.00 -6.25
N GLY A 209 -7.06 2.62 -7.14
CA GLY A 209 -6.85 2.73 -8.58
C GLY A 209 -8.11 3.12 -9.33
N CYS A 210 -7.96 3.78 -10.47
CA CYS A 210 -9.05 4.10 -11.38
C CYS A 210 -8.97 3.30 -12.67
N PRO A 211 -10.11 3.11 -13.37
CA PRO A 211 -10.14 2.55 -14.72
C PRO A 211 -9.24 3.35 -15.67
N GLU A 212 -8.90 2.74 -16.80
CA GLU A 212 -8.01 3.31 -17.81
C GLU A 212 -8.50 4.61 -18.46
N ASP A 213 -9.80 4.85 -18.45
CA ASP A 213 -10.46 6.04 -19.01
C ASP A 213 -10.61 7.20 -17.98
N VAL A 214 -10.15 6.99 -16.75
CA VAL A 214 -10.24 7.97 -15.65
C VAL A 214 -8.84 8.35 -15.17
N ASP A 215 -8.58 9.65 -15.08
CA ASP A 215 -7.33 10.10 -14.48
C ASP A 215 -7.33 9.91 -12.96
N LEU A 216 -6.23 9.35 -12.45
CA LEU A 216 -6.03 9.11 -11.02
C LEU A 216 -5.15 10.22 -10.46
N ASP A 217 -5.76 11.20 -9.82
CA ASP A 217 -5.07 12.29 -9.14
C ASP A 217 -5.32 12.24 -7.63
N ILE A 218 -4.65 11.32 -6.95
CA ILE A 218 -4.72 11.16 -5.50
C ILE A 218 -3.34 11.47 -4.89
N ASP A 219 -3.33 12.35 -3.90
CA ASP A 219 -2.13 12.62 -3.12
C ASP A 219 -1.85 11.48 -2.14
N ALA A 220 -0.61 10.99 -2.14
CA ALA A 220 -0.15 9.95 -1.21
C ALA A 220 -0.36 10.34 0.26
N SER A 221 -0.18 11.61 0.62
CA SER A 221 -0.40 12.12 1.98
C SER A 221 -1.85 11.94 2.45
N THR A 222 -2.82 12.03 1.53
CA THR A 222 -4.23 11.76 1.85
C THR A 222 -4.44 10.29 2.21
N LEU A 223 -3.86 9.37 1.43
CA LEU A 223 -3.96 7.94 1.73
C LEU A 223 -3.21 7.58 3.03
N LEU A 224 -2.03 8.16 3.27
CA LEU A 224 -1.27 7.97 4.51
C LEU A 224 -2.07 8.37 5.74
N ARG A 225 -2.73 9.53 5.70
CA ARG A 225 -3.60 9.99 6.78
C ARG A 225 -4.76 9.03 7.03
N ILE A 226 -5.42 8.51 5.98
CA ILE A 226 -6.48 7.51 6.11
C ILE A 226 -5.96 6.26 6.82
N VAL A 227 -4.79 5.76 6.45
CA VAL A 227 -4.17 4.58 7.08
C VAL A 227 -3.83 4.85 8.55
N GLU A 228 -3.18 5.96 8.86
CA GLU A 228 -2.81 6.31 10.25
C GLU A 228 -4.05 6.51 11.12
N ASP A 229 -5.05 7.23 10.63
CA ASP A 229 -6.31 7.46 11.33
C ASP A 229 -7.16 6.19 11.52
N SER A 230 -6.91 5.15 10.75
CA SER A 230 -7.59 3.86 10.91
C SER A 230 -7.13 3.08 12.14
N MET A 231 -5.92 3.31 12.64
CA MET A 231 -5.34 2.61 13.80
C MET A 231 -5.69 3.30 15.13
N SER A 232 -5.35 2.69 16.25
CA SER A 232 -5.60 3.26 17.57
C SER A 232 -4.81 4.54 17.82
N SER A 233 -3.59 4.61 17.33
CA SER A 233 -2.77 5.82 17.29
C SER A 233 -1.69 5.70 16.21
N GLU A 234 -1.32 6.81 15.62
CA GLU A 234 -0.10 6.96 14.83
C GLU A 234 1.14 6.86 15.72
N ILE A 235 2.30 6.65 15.11
CA ILE A 235 3.62 6.66 15.76
C ILE A 235 4.48 7.78 15.19
N TYR A 236 5.55 8.14 15.92
CA TYR A 236 6.48 9.20 15.55
C TYR A 236 7.92 8.75 15.87
N GLU A 237 8.86 9.10 14.99
CA GLU A 237 10.27 8.77 15.18
C GLU A 237 10.88 9.49 16.38
N MET A 238 10.45 10.75 16.63
CA MET A 238 10.93 11.55 17.76
C MET A 238 9.77 12.15 18.53
N MET A 239 9.74 11.90 19.85
CA MET A 239 8.72 12.41 20.77
C MET A 239 9.37 12.95 22.06
N LYS A 240 8.74 13.98 22.65
CA LYS A 240 8.97 14.34 24.04
C LYS A 240 8.04 13.55 24.97
N ARG A 241 8.29 13.58 26.26
CA ARG A 241 7.45 12.88 27.27
C ARG A 241 5.97 13.23 27.19
N SER A 242 5.65 14.48 26.86
CA SER A 242 4.26 14.92 26.65
C SER A 242 3.62 14.26 25.43
N ASP A 243 4.38 14.06 24.34
CA ASP A 243 3.93 13.38 23.14
C ASP A 243 3.73 11.90 23.39
N GLU A 244 4.66 11.25 24.12
CA GLU A 244 4.54 9.84 24.52
C GLU A 244 3.26 9.60 25.32
N ALA A 245 2.98 10.48 26.30
CA ALA A 245 1.75 10.38 27.11
C ALA A 245 0.49 10.52 26.25
N ALA A 246 0.46 11.47 25.32
CA ALA A 246 -0.67 11.69 24.43
C ALA A 246 -0.92 10.50 23.48
N VAL A 247 0.15 9.92 22.89
CA VAL A 247 0.07 8.75 22.02
C VAL A 247 -0.46 7.53 22.78
N VAL A 248 0.04 7.27 23.98
CA VAL A 248 -0.40 6.16 24.83
C VAL A 248 -1.86 6.34 25.23
N GLU A 249 -2.24 7.54 25.68
CA GLU A 249 -3.62 7.84 26.06
C GLU A 249 -4.58 7.68 24.88
N LYS A 250 -4.23 8.26 23.71
CA LYS A 250 -5.01 8.14 22.46
C LYS A 250 -5.23 6.67 22.11
N ALA A 251 -4.17 5.86 22.11
CA ALA A 251 -4.24 4.45 21.73
C ALA A 251 -5.19 3.66 22.64
N HIS A 252 -5.15 3.87 23.98
CA HIS A 252 -5.99 3.15 24.92
C HIS A 252 -7.42 3.69 25.00
N ARG A 253 -7.67 4.94 24.63
CA ARG A 253 -9.03 5.48 24.48
C ARG A 253 -9.72 5.07 23.17
N ARG A 254 -8.96 4.58 22.21
CA ARG A 254 -9.44 4.20 20.88
C ARG A 254 -8.98 2.79 20.51
N PRO A 255 -9.32 1.77 21.30
CA PRO A 255 -8.92 0.40 20.98
C PRO A 255 -9.57 -0.05 19.67
N ARG A 256 -8.81 -0.76 18.82
CA ARG A 256 -9.26 -1.24 17.53
C ARG A 256 -8.68 -2.61 17.19
N PHE A 257 -9.53 -3.50 16.70
CA PHE A 257 -9.14 -4.75 16.06
C PHE A 257 -8.56 -4.49 14.66
N VAL A 258 -7.88 -5.49 14.07
CA VAL A 258 -7.43 -5.41 12.67
C VAL A 258 -8.60 -5.20 11.72
N GLU A 259 -9.75 -5.80 12.01
CA GLU A 259 -11.00 -5.67 11.26
C GLU A 259 -11.52 -4.24 11.29
N ASP A 260 -11.45 -3.58 12.44
CA ASP A 260 -11.87 -2.19 12.59
C ASP A 260 -10.97 -1.26 11.78
N CYS A 261 -9.65 -1.50 11.80
CA CYS A 261 -8.71 -0.72 10.98
C CYS A 261 -9.03 -0.82 9.50
N VAL A 262 -9.31 -2.02 8.99
CA VAL A 262 -9.68 -2.22 7.58
C VAL A 262 -10.98 -1.51 7.23
N ARG A 263 -12.02 -1.64 8.08
CA ARG A 263 -13.31 -0.95 7.87
C ARG A 263 -13.14 0.57 7.85
N GLU A 264 -12.33 1.10 8.76
CA GLU A 264 -12.04 2.54 8.83
C GLU A 264 -11.23 3.03 7.61
N MET A 265 -10.28 2.24 7.10
CA MET A 265 -9.59 2.59 5.86
C MET A 265 -10.56 2.67 4.68
N ILE A 266 -11.43 1.67 4.50
CA ILE A 266 -12.46 1.67 3.45
C ILE A 266 -13.39 2.88 3.61
N LYS A 267 -13.91 3.12 4.82
CA LYS A 267 -14.74 4.28 5.13
C LYS A 267 -14.00 5.58 4.85
N GLY A 268 -12.74 5.68 5.24
CA GLY A 268 -11.90 6.85 5.00
C GLY A 268 -11.72 7.18 3.52
N VAL A 269 -11.63 6.17 2.65
CA VAL A 269 -11.63 6.37 1.18
C VAL A 269 -13.00 6.82 0.69
N ALA A 270 -14.08 6.17 1.13
CA ALA A 270 -15.43 6.48 0.67
C ALA A 270 -15.87 7.92 1.02
N ASP A 271 -15.53 8.36 2.24
CA ASP A 271 -15.89 9.67 2.76
C ASP A 271 -14.90 10.78 2.35
N GLY A 272 -13.60 10.45 2.34
CA GLY A 272 -12.52 11.41 2.10
C GLY A 272 -12.24 11.70 0.62
N LEU A 273 -12.70 10.82 -0.29
CA LEU A 273 -12.52 10.95 -1.73
C LEU A 273 -13.88 10.81 -2.46
N PRO A 274 -14.83 11.74 -2.22
CA PRO A 274 -16.19 11.61 -2.76
C PRO A 274 -16.22 11.68 -4.29
N GLU A 275 -15.29 12.38 -4.92
CA GLU A 275 -15.18 12.57 -6.37
C GLU A 275 -14.56 11.38 -7.11
N LEU A 276 -14.11 10.36 -6.36
CA LEU A 276 -13.47 9.19 -6.96
C LEU A 276 -14.51 8.39 -7.75
N ASP A 277 -14.12 7.96 -8.97
CA ASP A 277 -14.99 7.18 -9.86
C ASP A 277 -15.57 5.95 -9.14
N PRO A 278 -16.87 5.67 -9.23
CA PRO A 278 -17.49 4.51 -8.59
C PRO A 278 -16.86 3.16 -8.99
N ARG A 279 -16.26 3.06 -10.17
CA ARG A 279 -15.53 1.88 -10.67
C ARG A 279 -14.11 1.78 -10.13
N ALA A 280 -13.65 2.77 -9.34
CA ALA A 280 -12.34 2.72 -8.72
C ALA A 280 -12.20 1.47 -7.85
N PHE A 281 -11.01 0.90 -7.84
CA PHE A 281 -10.68 -0.22 -6.99
C PHE A 281 -10.03 0.25 -5.70
N VAL A 282 -10.44 -0.31 -4.58
CA VAL A 282 -9.86 -0.05 -3.26
C VAL A 282 -9.45 -1.38 -2.64
N SER A 283 -8.25 -1.41 -2.05
CA SER A 283 -7.77 -2.54 -1.25
C SER A 283 -7.13 -2.04 0.02
N ALA A 284 -7.67 -2.46 1.16
CA ALA A 284 -7.18 -2.15 2.49
C ALA A 284 -6.76 -3.43 3.20
N ARG A 285 -5.59 -3.42 3.85
CA ARG A 285 -5.04 -4.52 4.62
C ARG A 285 -4.41 -3.98 5.90
N GLN A 286 -4.69 -4.65 7.02
CA GLN A 286 -4.05 -4.40 8.30
C GLN A 286 -3.40 -5.68 8.80
N GLU A 287 -2.15 -5.58 9.26
CA GLU A 287 -1.43 -6.64 9.96
C GLU A 287 -0.96 -6.14 11.32
N ASN A 288 -1.29 -6.85 12.37
CA ASN A 288 -0.84 -6.56 13.73
C ASN A 288 0.25 -7.53 14.13
N LEU A 289 1.40 -7.00 14.56
CA LEU A 289 2.51 -7.75 15.12
C LEU A 289 2.22 -8.00 16.60
N GLU A 290 1.50 -9.07 16.89
CA GLU A 290 0.97 -9.33 18.23
C GLU A 290 2.05 -9.42 19.31
N THR A 291 1.76 -8.88 20.50
CA THR A 291 2.71 -8.85 21.63
C THR A 291 2.50 -9.96 22.64
N ILE A 292 1.26 -10.44 22.80
CA ILE A 292 0.95 -11.52 23.74
C ILE A 292 0.74 -12.88 23.07
N HIS A 293 0.79 -12.93 21.74
CA HIS A 293 0.69 -14.13 20.91
C HIS A 293 1.93 -14.31 20.05
N GLN A 294 2.24 -15.54 19.64
CA GLN A 294 3.39 -15.83 18.76
C GLN A 294 3.06 -15.64 17.27
N HIS A 295 1.80 -15.53 16.90
CA HIS A 295 1.33 -15.28 15.55
C HIS A 295 0.92 -13.83 15.39
N ASN A 296 0.92 -13.34 14.15
CA ASN A 296 0.33 -12.07 13.77
C ASN A 296 -1.12 -12.27 13.37
N VAL A 297 -1.92 -11.21 13.41
CA VAL A 297 -3.30 -11.19 12.91
C VAL A 297 -3.41 -10.27 11.71
N VAL A 298 -4.24 -10.69 10.74
CA VAL A 298 -4.44 -9.97 9.48
C VAL A 298 -5.91 -9.87 9.16
N ALA A 299 -6.33 -8.70 8.69
CA ALA A 299 -7.61 -8.50 8.01
C ALA A 299 -7.36 -7.76 6.69
N GLU A 300 -8.19 -8.05 5.69
CA GLU A 300 -8.17 -7.36 4.41
C GLU A 300 -9.55 -7.27 3.78
N ARG A 301 -9.81 -6.22 3.02
CA ARG A 301 -10.99 -6.04 2.19
C ARG A 301 -10.60 -5.31 0.91
N HIS A 302 -11.09 -5.79 -0.20
CA HIS A 302 -10.89 -5.19 -1.50
C HIS A 302 -12.17 -5.30 -2.35
N GLY A 303 -12.35 -4.34 -3.26
CA GLY A 303 -13.50 -4.29 -4.14
C GLY A 303 -13.59 -2.99 -4.92
N GLN A 304 -14.62 -2.85 -5.74
CA GLN A 304 -14.94 -1.60 -6.39
C GLN A 304 -15.61 -0.63 -5.42
N LEU A 305 -15.35 0.66 -5.59
CA LEU A 305 -15.80 1.70 -4.64
C LEU A 305 -17.33 1.78 -4.52
N ASP A 306 -18.06 1.57 -5.61
CA ASP A 306 -19.53 1.57 -5.58
C ASP A 306 -20.09 0.38 -4.78
N GLU A 307 -19.46 -0.78 -4.87
CA GLU A 307 -19.79 -1.95 -4.04
C GLU A 307 -19.53 -1.65 -2.56
N LEU A 308 -18.35 -1.10 -2.25
CA LEU A 308 -17.97 -0.78 -0.89
C LEU A 308 -18.85 0.33 -0.26
N ARG A 309 -19.24 1.34 -1.04
CA ARG A 309 -20.18 2.38 -0.59
C ARG A 309 -21.57 1.81 -0.29
N ARG A 310 -22.10 0.94 -1.16
CA ARG A 310 -23.38 0.23 -0.91
C ARG A 310 -23.31 -0.63 0.35
N GLU A 311 -22.22 -1.35 0.54
CA GLU A 311 -22.00 -2.16 1.74
C GLU A 311 -21.95 -1.30 3.03
N LEU A 312 -21.29 -0.14 2.99
CA LEU A 312 -21.25 0.81 4.11
C LEU A 312 -22.64 1.39 4.44
N GLU A 313 -23.49 1.62 3.43
CA GLU A 313 -24.82 2.20 3.60
C GLU A 313 -25.88 1.16 4.05
N SER A 314 -25.86 -0.04 3.48
CA SER A 314 -26.90 -1.05 3.67
C SER A 314 -26.53 -2.16 4.64
N GLY A 315 -25.24 -2.40 4.87
CA GLY A 315 -24.74 -3.58 5.60
C GLY A 315 -24.83 -4.88 4.80
N GLU A 316 -25.28 -4.84 3.54
CA GLU A 316 -25.33 -6.00 2.66
C GLU A 316 -23.98 -6.17 1.95
N HIS A 317 -23.42 -7.36 1.97
CA HIS A 317 -22.13 -7.65 1.31
C HIS A 317 -22.34 -8.33 -0.05
N ALA A 318 -21.38 -8.13 -0.96
CA ALA A 318 -21.35 -8.84 -2.22
C ALA A 318 -20.97 -10.32 -2.01
N GLU A 319 -21.61 -11.22 -2.75
CA GLU A 319 -21.29 -12.65 -2.70
C GLU A 319 -19.86 -12.96 -3.21
N ARG A 320 -19.35 -12.11 -4.09
CA ARG A 320 -18.01 -12.22 -4.68
C ARG A 320 -17.27 -10.90 -4.60
N HIS A 321 -16.04 -10.96 -4.09
CA HIS A 321 -15.13 -9.83 -4.06
C HIS A 321 -14.18 -9.88 -5.26
N VAL A 322 -14.11 -8.77 -5.98
CA VAL A 322 -13.18 -8.59 -7.10
C VAL A 322 -11.77 -8.45 -6.56
N THR A 323 -10.86 -9.32 -6.97
CA THR A 323 -9.45 -9.24 -6.55
C THR A 323 -8.69 -8.14 -7.29
N MET A 324 -7.61 -7.63 -6.70
CA MET A 324 -6.70 -6.66 -7.34
C MET A 324 -6.23 -7.15 -8.72
N ARG A 325 -5.90 -8.41 -8.85
CA ARG A 325 -5.46 -9.00 -10.11
C ARG A 325 -6.55 -8.99 -11.18
N GLU A 326 -7.77 -9.40 -10.81
CA GLU A 326 -8.90 -9.41 -11.74
C GLU A 326 -9.21 -7.99 -12.23
N TRP A 327 -9.16 -7.02 -11.31
CA TRP A 327 -9.40 -5.62 -11.66
C TRP A 327 -8.29 -5.06 -12.55
N LEU A 328 -7.03 -5.28 -12.23
CA LEU A 328 -5.88 -4.84 -13.04
C LEU A 328 -5.87 -5.49 -14.43
N ASP A 329 -6.31 -6.74 -14.55
CA ASP A 329 -6.41 -7.44 -15.83
C ASP A 329 -7.59 -6.97 -16.70
N GLY A 330 -8.45 -6.06 -16.22
CA GLY A 330 -9.60 -5.55 -16.95
C GLY A 330 -10.70 -6.60 -17.16
N ARG A 331 -10.80 -7.60 -16.28
CA ARG A 331 -11.76 -8.72 -16.43
C ARG A 331 -13.13 -8.45 -15.83
N ILE A 332 -13.38 -7.19 -15.47
CA ILE A 332 -14.61 -6.68 -14.83
C ILE A 332 -14.90 -5.29 -15.36
#